data_d3837178a31110419f95a59a10352c78
#
_entry.id   d3837178a31110419f95a59a10352c78
#
_cell.length_a   1.000
_cell.length_b   1.000
_cell.length_c   1.000
_cell.angle_alpha   90.00
_cell.angle_beta   90.00
_cell.angle_gamma   90.00
#
_symmetry.space_group_name_H-M   'P 1'
#
loop_
_entity.id
_entity.type
_entity.pdbx_description
1 polymer ?
#
loop_
_entity_poly.entity_id
_entity_poly.type
_entity_poly.pdbx_seq_one_letter_code
_entity_poly.pdbx_strand_id
1 'polypeptide(L)'
;MVWTGKIRGQSGCEWQSRGTGPASGRGLNMLEIKGLSKTYGNKVRALDGVNLSIPTGMFGLLGPNGAGKSTLMRTIATLQAPDKGTLTFGDIDILKDPQALRATLGYLPQDFGVYPRMSARAMLDHLAVLKGISNGKQRKSVVTSLLEQTNLAQHANKAVASFSGGMRQRFGIAQALLGDPQLIIVDEPTAGLDPEERNRFHNLLSEIGENVAVILSTHIVEDVSDLCPNMAIMNGGKIVAKGSPGELIAQMDGKVWARTIAKAQLAGLRSQFNIISERLTVGQVRIHVVSDSNPGEGFEPIQADLEDVYFATIRQGRDAQATAA
;
A
#
# COMPACT_ATOMS: atom_id res chain seq x y z
N MET A 1 -10.04 22.31 -12.76
CA MET A 1 -9.90 23.01 -11.49
C MET A 1 -8.56 23.72 -11.45
N VAL A 2 -8.51 25.05 -11.35
CA VAL A 2 -7.26 25.82 -11.41
C VAL A 2 -6.77 26.01 -9.99
N TRP A 3 -5.59 25.50 -9.70
CA TRP A 3 -4.94 25.61 -8.40
C TRP A 3 -4.37 27.03 -8.22
N THR A 4 -4.89 27.82 -7.27
CA THR A 4 -4.33 29.12 -6.87
C THR A 4 -4.12 29.14 -5.37
N GLY A 5 -2.96 28.66 -4.92
CA GLY A 5 -2.53 28.80 -3.52
C GLY A 5 -2.14 30.24 -3.20
N LYS A 6 -2.79 30.86 -2.20
CA LYS A 6 -2.31 32.09 -1.53
C LYS A 6 -1.56 31.70 -0.27
N ILE A 7 -0.27 31.97 -0.23
CA ILE A 7 0.56 31.83 0.97
C ILE A 7 0.21 32.98 1.92
N ARG A 8 -0.33 32.67 3.11
CA ARG A 8 -0.23 33.52 4.30
C ARG A 8 0.68 32.80 5.29
N GLY A 9 1.67 33.50 5.78
CA GLY A 9 2.65 32.99 6.70
C GLY A 9 2.05 32.55 8.04
N GLN A 10 2.71 31.59 8.66
CA GLN A 10 2.54 31.00 9.99
C GLN A 10 1.40 29.99 10.13
N SER A 11 1.80 28.73 10.36
CA SER A 11 1.05 27.60 10.93
C SER A 11 -0.24 27.18 10.21
N GLY A 12 -0.19 26.12 9.46
CA GLY A 12 -1.34 25.37 8.94
C GLY A 12 -1.60 25.60 7.46
N CYS A 13 -1.21 24.65 6.62
CA CYS A 13 -1.71 24.54 5.24
C CYS A 13 -3.12 23.97 5.29
N GLU A 14 -4.14 24.82 5.30
CA GLU A 14 -5.53 24.40 5.10
C GLU A 14 -5.81 24.21 3.60
N TRP A 15 -6.19 23.02 3.23
CA TRP A 15 -6.78 22.68 1.93
C TRP A 15 -8.17 23.32 1.82
N GLN A 16 -8.27 24.50 1.22
CA GLN A 16 -9.59 25.08 0.91
C GLN A 16 -10.05 24.65 -0.49
N SER A 17 -10.99 23.70 -0.52
CA SER A 17 -11.79 23.40 -1.71
C SER A 17 -12.69 24.59 -2.03
N ARG A 18 -12.45 25.32 -3.12
CA ARG A 18 -13.44 26.26 -3.66
C ARG A 18 -14.48 25.49 -4.46
N GLY A 19 -15.60 25.18 -3.79
CA GLY A 19 -16.83 24.77 -4.46
C GLY A 19 -17.56 25.97 -5.05
N THR A 20 -17.87 25.92 -6.35
CA THR A 20 -18.98 26.64 -6.95
C THR A 20 -19.56 25.78 -8.06
N GLY A 21 -20.60 25.05 -7.75
CA GLY A 21 -21.43 24.31 -8.66
C GLY A 21 -22.33 23.36 -7.88
N PRO A 22 -23.63 23.20 -8.20
CA PRO A 22 -24.52 22.35 -7.45
C PRO A 22 -23.98 20.91 -7.47
N ALA A 23 -23.94 20.27 -6.31
CA ALA A 23 -23.54 18.89 -6.11
C ALA A 23 -24.54 17.96 -6.83
N SER A 24 -24.33 17.72 -8.11
CA SER A 24 -24.80 16.51 -8.74
C SER A 24 -23.96 15.37 -8.17
N GLY A 25 -24.60 14.37 -7.55
CA GLY A 25 -23.97 13.31 -6.76
C GLY A 25 -22.69 12.80 -7.41
N ARG A 26 -21.55 13.16 -6.82
CA ARG A 26 -20.27 12.50 -7.11
C ARG A 26 -20.41 11.10 -6.55
N GLY A 27 -20.61 10.11 -7.42
CA GLY A 27 -20.41 8.73 -7.04
C GLY A 27 -19.06 8.64 -6.32
N LEU A 28 -19.03 8.03 -5.14
CA LEU A 28 -17.81 7.80 -4.39
C LEU A 28 -16.76 7.24 -5.36
N ASN A 29 -15.60 7.91 -5.47
CA ASN A 29 -14.48 7.43 -6.29
C ASN A 29 -13.94 6.14 -5.66
N MET A 30 -14.61 5.03 -5.93
CA MET A 30 -14.29 3.71 -5.41
C MET A 30 -13.69 2.87 -6.54
N LEU A 31 -12.60 2.19 -6.25
CA LEU A 31 -12.03 1.20 -7.15
C LEU A 31 -12.73 -0.14 -6.92
N GLU A 32 -13.40 -0.65 -7.95
CA GLU A 32 -14.06 -1.94 -7.93
C GLU A 32 -13.32 -2.95 -8.81
N ILE A 33 -12.99 -4.09 -8.23
CA ILE A 33 -12.30 -5.23 -8.85
C ILE A 33 -13.21 -6.44 -8.73
N LYS A 34 -13.61 -7.05 -9.86
CA LYS A 34 -14.51 -8.22 -9.86
C LYS A 34 -13.94 -9.34 -10.73
N GLY A 35 -13.67 -10.49 -10.10
CA GLY A 35 -13.23 -11.71 -10.76
C GLY A 35 -11.91 -11.59 -11.51
N LEU A 36 -11.01 -10.67 -11.08
CA LEU A 36 -9.79 -10.36 -11.79
C LEU A 36 -8.81 -11.53 -11.74
N SER A 37 -8.38 -11.99 -12.92
CA SER A 37 -7.47 -13.13 -13.03
C SER A 37 -6.35 -12.83 -14.02
N LYS A 38 -5.14 -13.34 -13.70
CA LYS A 38 -3.95 -13.22 -14.53
C LYS A 38 -3.06 -14.44 -14.41
N THR A 39 -2.74 -15.05 -15.54
CA THR A 39 -1.80 -16.18 -15.64
C THR A 39 -0.68 -15.79 -16.58
N TYR A 40 0.56 -16.02 -16.18
CA TYR A 40 1.73 -15.78 -17.03
C TYR A 40 2.06 -17.01 -17.88
N GLY A 41 2.85 -16.83 -18.92
CA GLY A 41 3.20 -17.89 -19.89
C GLY A 41 3.86 -19.14 -19.29
N ASN A 42 4.47 -19.02 -18.10
CA ASN A 42 5.00 -20.13 -17.31
C ASN A 42 3.93 -20.88 -16.47
N LYS A 43 2.64 -20.66 -16.76
CA LYS A 43 1.45 -21.18 -16.04
C LYS A 43 1.30 -20.71 -14.59
N VAL A 44 2.09 -19.75 -14.14
CA VAL A 44 1.92 -19.14 -12.81
C VAL A 44 0.67 -18.28 -12.81
N ARG A 45 -0.33 -18.67 -12.01
CA ARG A 45 -1.58 -17.94 -11.80
C ARG A 45 -1.34 -16.87 -10.74
N ALA A 46 -0.96 -15.68 -11.17
CA ALA A 46 -0.60 -14.57 -10.28
C ALA A 46 -1.81 -13.85 -9.68
N LEU A 47 -2.98 -13.87 -10.36
CA LEU A 47 -4.27 -13.42 -9.84
C LEU A 47 -5.31 -14.50 -10.12
N ASP A 48 -6.10 -14.86 -9.13
CA ASP A 48 -7.08 -15.92 -9.19
C ASP A 48 -8.45 -15.45 -8.66
N GLY A 49 -9.24 -14.83 -9.54
CA GLY A 49 -10.60 -14.40 -9.22
C GLY A 49 -10.66 -13.32 -8.15
N VAL A 50 -9.73 -12.36 -8.14
CA VAL A 50 -9.65 -11.30 -7.15
C VAL A 50 -10.91 -10.44 -7.17
N ASN A 51 -11.55 -10.28 -5.99
CA ASN A 51 -12.69 -9.40 -5.75
C ASN A 51 -12.37 -8.45 -4.61
N LEU A 52 -12.35 -7.14 -4.89
CA LEU A 52 -11.96 -6.12 -3.93
C LEU A 52 -12.61 -4.79 -4.26
N SER A 53 -13.09 -4.07 -3.24
CA SER A 53 -13.61 -2.72 -3.31
C SER A 53 -12.74 -1.83 -2.45
N ILE A 54 -12.17 -0.78 -3.03
CA ILE A 54 -11.25 0.13 -2.36
C ILE A 54 -11.86 1.51 -2.36
N PRO A 55 -12.24 2.04 -1.19
CA PRO A 55 -12.82 3.39 -1.05
C PRO A 55 -11.74 4.47 -1.13
N THR A 56 -12.17 5.72 -1.14
CA THR A 56 -11.29 6.87 -0.86
C THR A 56 -10.66 6.72 0.52
N GLY A 57 -9.42 7.15 0.67
CA GLY A 57 -8.62 6.99 1.88
C GLY A 57 -7.46 6.02 1.69
N MET A 58 -6.74 5.77 2.78
CA MET A 58 -5.66 4.79 2.80
C MET A 58 -6.21 3.37 2.82
N PHE A 59 -5.70 2.52 1.94
CA PHE A 59 -6.02 1.10 1.85
C PHE A 59 -4.75 0.26 1.81
N GLY A 60 -4.60 -0.68 2.76
CA GLY A 60 -3.46 -1.58 2.85
C GLY A 60 -3.65 -2.86 2.05
N LEU A 61 -2.74 -3.18 1.15
CA LEU A 61 -2.66 -4.50 0.52
C LEU A 61 -1.45 -5.25 1.07
N LEU A 62 -1.70 -6.11 2.03
CA LEU A 62 -0.68 -6.88 2.74
C LEU A 62 -0.53 -8.28 2.12
N GLY A 63 0.69 -8.80 2.09
CA GLY A 63 0.92 -10.18 1.62
C GLY A 63 2.40 -10.48 1.41
N PRO A 64 2.79 -11.77 1.41
CA PRO A 64 4.17 -12.17 1.22
C PRO A 64 4.65 -11.89 -0.21
N ASN A 65 5.97 -12.00 -0.42
CA ASN A 65 6.54 -11.94 -1.75
C ASN A 65 5.97 -13.09 -2.61
N GLY A 66 5.61 -12.77 -3.85
CA GLY A 66 4.94 -13.72 -4.74
C GLY A 66 3.43 -13.88 -4.53
N ALA A 67 2.81 -13.18 -3.57
CA ALA A 67 1.36 -13.25 -3.34
C ALA A 67 0.51 -12.73 -4.52
N GLY A 68 1.10 -11.95 -5.43
CA GLY A 68 0.39 -11.34 -6.57
C GLY A 68 0.18 -9.83 -6.44
N LYS A 69 0.65 -9.18 -5.36
CA LYS A 69 0.46 -7.74 -5.08
C LYS A 69 0.92 -6.87 -6.26
N SER A 70 2.18 -6.98 -6.67
CA SER A 70 2.73 -6.16 -7.78
C SER A 70 2.04 -6.47 -9.12
N THR A 71 1.55 -7.71 -9.34
CA THR A 71 0.72 -8.04 -10.50
C THR A 71 -0.60 -7.28 -10.45
N LEU A 72 -1.26 -7.26 -9.29
CA LEU A 72 -2.50 -6.50 -9.10
C LEU A 72 -2.26 -5.00 -9.30
N MET A 73 -1.22 -4.43 -8.66
CA MET A 73 -0.87 -3.01 -8.80
C MET A 73 -0.61 -2.62 -10.27
N ARG A 74 0.19 -3.42 -11.00
CA ARG A 74 0.45 -3.18 -12.43
C ARG A 74 -0.80 -3.29 -13.30
N THR A 75 -1.73 -4.18 -12.96
CA THR A 75 -2.98 -4.32 -13.69
C THR A 75 -3.90 -3.10 -13.44
N ILE A 76 -4.03 -2.64 -12.20
CA ILE A 76 -4.75 -1.41 -11.86
C ILE A 76 -4.11 -0.20 -12.55
N ALA A 77 -2.78 -0.10 -12.50
CA ALA A 77 -2.01 0.98 -13.16
C ALA A 77 -2.04 0.91 -14.70
N THR A 78 -2.77 -0.03 -15.29
CA THR A 78 -2.88 -0.23 -16.75
C THR A 78 -1.56 -0.54 -17.47
N LEU A 79 -0.58 -1.07 -16.73
CA LEU A 79 0.71 -1.48 -17.29
C LEU A 79 0.66 -2.90 -17.88
N GLN A 80 -0.38 -3.65 -17.57
CA GLN A 80 -0.67 -4.96 -18.16
C GLN A 80 -2.17 -5.22 -18.15
N ALA A 81 -2.65 -6.02 -19.08
CA ALA A 81 -4.04 -6.45 -19.13
C ALA A 81 -4.27 -7.72 -18.30
N PRO A 82 -5.41 -7.86 -17.60
CA PRO A 82 -5.84 -9.11 -17.00
C PRO A 82 -6.30 -10.09 -18.09
N ASP A 83 -6.45 -11.37 -17.72
CA ASP A 83 -7.01 -12.38 -18.62
C ASP A 83 -8.55 -12.45 -18.48
N LYS A 84 -9.07 -12.14 -17.28
CA LYS A 84 -10.51 -12.12 -16.96
C LYS A 84 -10.81 -11.10 -15.89
N GLY A 85 -12.11 -10.74 -15.79
CA GLY A 85 -12.64 -9.86 -14.75
C GLY A 85 -12.90 -8.44 -15.25
N THR A 86 -13.37 -7.60 -14.35
CA THR A 86 -13.65 -6.17 -14.59
C THR A 86 -12.94 -5.30 -13.59
N LEU A 87 -12.64 -4.08 -14.00
CA LEU A 87 -11.89 -3.11 -13.21
C LEU A 87 -12.46 -1.72 -13.50
N THR A 88 -13.06 -1.07 -12.49
CA THR A 88 -13.65 0.26 -12.62
C THR A 88 -13.18 1.19 -11.51
N PHE A 89 -13.04 2.47 -11.81
CA PHE A 89 -12.78 3.54 -10.85
C PHE A 89 -13.80 4.64 -11.01
N GLY A 90 -14.73 4.76 -10.07
CA GLY A 90 -15.93 5.55 -10.26
C GLY A 90 -16.65 5.13 -11.56
N ASP A 91 -16.85 6.08 -12.46
CA ASP A 91 -17.49 5.84 -13.75
C ASP A 91 -16.52 5.34 -14.85
N ILE A 92 -15.22 5.25 -14.56
CA ILE A 92 -14.20 4.84 -15.53
C ILE A 92 -14.10 3.32 -15.58
N ASP A 93 -14.43 2.71 -16.74
CA ASP A 93 -14.04 1.32 -17.04
C ASP A 93 -12.57 1.30 -17.48
N ILE A 94 -11.69 0.87 -16.55
CA ILE A 94 -10.24 0.94 -16.70
C ILE A 94 -9.73 0.10 -17.88
N LEU A 95 -10.43 -1.00 -18.19
CA LEU A 95 -10.02 -1.89 -19.25
C LEU A 95 -10.40 -1.35 -20.64
N LYS A 96 -11.47 -0.57 -20.72
CA LYS A 96 -11.92 0.06 -21.98
C LYS A 96 -11.28 1.42 -22.21
N ASP A 97 -11.12 2.22 -21.15
CA ASP A 97 -10.51 3.55 -21.23
C ASP A 97 -9.33 3.70 -20.22
N PRO A 98 -8.20 3.05 -20.50
CA PRO A 98 -7.01 3.17 -19.64
C PRO A 98 -6.42 4.60 -19.63
N GLN A 99 -6.70 5.42 -20.65
CA GLN A 99 -6.19 6.79 -20.73
C GLN A 99 -6.91 7.71 -19.72
N ALA A 100 -8.23 7.54 -19.56
CA ALA A 100 -8.99 8.26 -18.55
C ALA A 100 -8.44 8.01 -17.15
N LEU A 101 -8.13 6.74 -16.81
CA LEU A 101 -7.51 6.46 -15.52
C LEU A 101 -6.10 7.09 -15.39
N ARG A 102 -5.24 6.94 -16.42
CA ARG A 102 -3.86 7.47 -16.36
C ARG A 102 -3.81 8.97 -16.13
N ALA A 103 -4.81 9.71 -16.55
CA ALA A 103 -4.92 11.14 -16.29
C ALA A 103 -5.08 11.46 -14.81
N THR A 104 -5.73 10.58 -14.05
CA THR A 104 -6.06 10.75 -12.62
C THR A 104 -5.31 9.79 -11.70
N LEU A 105 -4.36 9.01 -12.24
CA LEU A 105 -3.56 8.04 -11.50
C LEU A 105 -2.20 8.61 -11.13
N GLY A 106 -1.82 8.50 -9.86
CA GLY A 106 -0.44 8.56 -9.38
C GLY A 106 0.09 7.15 -9.17
N TYR A 107 1.32 6.87 -9.61
CA TYR A 107 1.92 5.56 -9.40
C TYR A 107 3.38 5.68 -8.95
N LEU A 108 3.66 5.14 -7.78
CA LEU A 108 5.01 4.95 -7.25
C LEU A 108 5.32 3.45 -7.24
N PRO A 109 6.05 2.94 -8.24
CA PRO A 109 6.52 1.56 -8.22
C PRO A 109 7.64 1.36 -7.18
N GLN A 110 7.88 0.11 -6.78
CA GLN A 110 8.96 -0.27 -5.88
C GLN A 110 10.33 0.28 -6.33
N ASP A 111 10.60 0.17 -7.63
CA ASP A 111 11.77 0.78 -8.27
C ASP A 111 11.34 1.68 -9.41
N PHE A 112 11.83 2.90 -9.43
CA PHE A 112 11.64 3.82 -10.55
C PHE A 112 12.96 4.36 -11.06
N GLY A 113 13.05 4.45 -12.39
CA GLY A 113 14.21 4.99 -13.08
C GLY A 113 14.34 6.51 -12.90
N VAL A 114 15.57 6.98 -12.79
CA VAL A 114 15.88 8.40 -12.77
C VAL A 114 16.92 8.73 -13.84
N TYR A 115 16.81 9.90 -14.45
CA TYR A 115 17.83 10.37 -15.37
C TYR A 115 19.08 10.78 -14.58
N PRO A 116 20.28 10.21 -14.86
CA PRO A 116 21.46 10.33 -13.99
C PRO A 116 21.92 11.76 -13.69
N ARG A 117 21.68 12.69 -14.62
CA ARG A 117 22.14 14.08 -14.51
C ARG A 117 21.02 15.10 -14.36
N MET A 118 19.77 14.65 -14.25
CA MET A 118 18.62 15.55 -14.16
C MET A 118 18.34 15.91 -12.70
N SER A 119 18.19 17.22 -12.41
CA SER A 119 17.79 17.67 -11.07
C SER A 119 16.35 17.32 -10.76
N ALA A 120 16.00 17.26 -9.48
CA ALA A 120 14.63 16.97 -9.04
C ALA A 120 13.63 17.96 -9.65
N ARG A 121 13.92 19.23 -9.65
CA ARG A 121 13.09 20.27 -10.28
C ARG A 121 12.91 20.03 -11.79
N ALA A 122 13.99 19.77 -12.50
CA ALA A 122 13.92 19.57 -13.95
C ALA A 122 13.16 18.29 -14.31
N MET A 123 13.33 17.23 -13.52
CA MET A 123 12.63 15.97 -13.72
C MET A 123 11.12 16.11 -13.45
N LEU A 124 10.73 16.76 -12.35
CA LEU A 124 9.31 17.04 -12.09
C LEU A 124 8.70 17.96 -13.13
N ASP A 125 9.42 18.99 -13.60
CA ASP A 125 8.93 19.87 -14.66
C ASP A 125 8.69 19.11 -15.97
N HIS A 126 9.60 18.20 -16.34
CA HIS A 126 9.44 17.34 -17.50
C HIS A 126 8.22 16.41 -17.36
N LEU A 127 8.08 15.74 -16.20
CA LEU A 127 6.94 14.86 -15.92
C LEU A 127 5.61 15.62 -15.89
N ALA A 128 5.62 16.88 -15.40
CA ALA A 128 4.43 17.74 -15.39
C ALA A 128 3.98 18.10 -16.83
N VAL A 129 4.90 18.26 -17.77
CA VAL A 129 4.56 18.40 -19.20
C VAL A 129 3.87 17.14 -19.72
N LEU A 130 4.39 15.96 -19.39
CA LEU A 130 3.80 14.68 -19.79
C LEU A 130 2.41 14.46 -19.18
N LYS A 131 2.16 15.03 -18.00
CA LYS A 131 0.83 15.05 -17.33
C LYS A 131 -0.10 16.15 -17.90
N GLY A 132 0.29 16.85 -18.97
CA GLY A 132 -0.55 17.84 -19.64
C GLY A 132 -0.51 19.25 -19.06
N ILE A 133 0.37 19.55 -18.09
CA ILE A 133 0.56 20.90 -17.55
C ILE A 133 1.41 21.72 -18.52
N SER A 134 0.79 22.26 -19.58
CA SER A 134 1.50 22.97 -20.66
C SER A 134 1.95 24.38 -20.25
N ASN A 135 1.21 25.06 -19.37
CA ASN A 135 1.55 26.43 -18.95
C ASN A 135 2.78 26.47 -18.04
N GLY A 136 3.86 27.10 -18.47
CA GLY A 136 5.14 27.15 -17.76
C GLY A 136 5.07 27.81 -16.37
N LYS A 137 4.23 28.86 -16.17
CA LYS A 137 4.05 29.50 -14.85
C LYS A 137 3.33 28.58 -13.88
N GLN A 138 2.26 27.93 -14.34
CA GLN A 138 1.51 26.94 -13.55
C GLN A 138 2.42 25.76 -13.19
N ARG A 139 3.16 25.23 -14.15
CA ARG A 139 4.09 24.12 -13.95
C ARG A 139 5.17 24.44 -12.91
N LYS A 140 5.80 25.63 -13.01
CA LYS A 140 6.78 26.09 -12.02
C LYS A 140 6.17 26.17 -10.60
N SER A 141 4.94 26.67 -10.48
CA SER A 141 4.23 26.73 -9.19
C SER A 141 3.96 25.34 -8.62
N VAL A 142 3.39 24.43 -9.43
CA VAL A 142 3.10 23.04 -9.01
C VAL A 142 4.38 22.31 -8.58
N VAL A 143 5.43 22.37 -9.39
CA VAL A 143 6.72 21.71 -9.08
C VAL A 143 7.34 22.26 -7.80
N THR A 144 7.26 23.58 -7.58
CA THR A 144 7.80 24.18 -6.34
C THR A 144 7.00 23.71 -5.13
N SER A 145 5.67 23.72 -5.19
CA SER A 145 4.80 23.27 -4.11
C SER A 145 5.03 21.78 -3.79
N LEU A 146 5.14 20.91 -4.79
CA LEU A 146 5.40 19.48 -4.57
C LEU A 146 6.76 19.23 -3.89
N LEU A 147 7.80 19.97 -4.30
CA LEU A 147 9.11 19.89 -3.65
C LEU A 147 9.08 20.38 -2.19
N GLU A 148 8.27 21.38 -1.88
CA GLU A 148 8.04 21.86 -0.51
C GLU A 148 7.28 20.83 0.32
N GLN A 149 6.16 20.32 -0.17
CA GLN A 149 5.34 19.30 0.51
C GLN A 149 6.12 18.02 0.81
N THR A 150 6.99 17.60 -0.11
CA THR A 150 7.82 16.40 0.08
C THR A 150 9.15 16.69 0.79
N ASN A 151 9.32 17.92 1.33
CA ASN A 151 10.53 18.35 2.02
C ASN A 151 11.82 18.18 1.20
N LEU A 152 11.74 18.48 -0.11
CA LEU A 152 12.85 18.40 -1.06
C LEU A 152 13.26 19.77 -1.65
N ALA A 153 12.66 20.87 -1.17
CA ALA A 153 12.89 22.22 -1.70
C ALA A 153 14.37 22.61 -1.70
N GLN A 154 15.11 22.32 -0.61
CA GLN A 154 16.55 22.61 -0.51
C GLN A 154 17.41 21.74 -1.44
N HIS A 155 16.88 20.63 -1.93
CA HIS A 155 17.56 19.70 -2.82
C HIS A 155 17.02 19.74 -4.26
N ALA A 156 16.16 20.73 -4.58
CA ALA A 156 15.49 20.86 -5.87
C ALA A 156 16.45 20.85 -7.07
N ASN A 157 17.64 21.41 -6.91
CA ASN A 157 18.65 21.52 -7.97
C ASN A 157 19.69 20.38 -7.97
N LYS A 158 19.61 19.44 -7.01
CA LYS A 158 20.48 18.25 -6.99
C LYS A 158 19.93 17.16 -7.92
N ALA A 159 20.82 16.37 -8.49
CA ALA A 159 20.44 15.20 -9.31
C ALA A 159 19.74 14.17 -8.45
N VAL A 160 18.59 13.65 -8.89
CA VAL A 160 17.82 12.64 -8.16
C VAL A 160 18.64 11.35 -7.93
N ALA A 161 19.56 11.05 -8.85
CA ALA A 161 20.47 9.91 -8.71
C ALA A 161 21.37 9.98 -7.46
N SER A 162 21.60 11.20 -6.90
CA SER A 162 22.41 11.42 -5.69
C SER A 162 21.57 11.44 -4.38
N PHE A 163 20.27 11.20 -4.45
CA PHE A 163 19.39 11.21 -3.29
C PHE A 163 19.59 9.97 -2.41
N SER A 164 19.41 10.14 -1.09
CA SER A 164 19.26 9.00 -0.17
C SER A 164 18.01 8.18 -0.51
N GLY A 165 17.88 6.98 0.05
CA GLY A 165 16.68 6.15 -0.11
C GLY A 165 15.39 6.91 0.21
N GLY A 166 15.32 7.53 1.39
CA GLY A 166 14.17 8.31 1.82
C GLY A 166 13.91 9.54 0.94
N MET A 167 14.95 10.26 0.51
CA MET A 167 14.79 11.36 -0.44
C MET A 167 14.25 10.86 -1.80
N ARG A 168 14.68 9.69 -2.25
CA ARG A 168 14.19 9.07 -3.48
C ARG A 168 12.71 8.72 -3.36
N GLN A 169 12.30 8.10 -2.27
CA GLN A 169 10.89 7.77 -2.03
C GLN A 169 10.01 9.02 -1.99
N ARG A 170 10.42 10.07 -1.26
CA ARG A 170 9.70 11.36 -1.25
C ARG A 170 9.63 12.01 -2.64
N PHE A 171 10.68 11.90 -3.44
CA PHE A 171 10.65 12.35 -4.82
C PHE A 171 9.67 11.52 -5.67
N GLY A 172 9.60 10.22 -5.44
CA GLY A 172 8.62 9.32 -6.07
C GLY A 172 7.18 9.72 -5.74
N ILE A 173 6.90 10.11 -4.49
CA ILE A 173 5.58 10.66 -4.13
C ILE A 173 5.33 12.00 -4.83
N ALA A 174 6.31 12.90 -4.89
CA ALA A 174 6.16 14.15 -5.63
C ALA A 174 5.78 13.90 -7.11
N GLN A 175 6.35 12.87 -7.73
CA GLN A 175 5.97 12.44 -9.09
C GLN A 175 4.53 11.89 -9.13
N ALA A 176 4.16 11.05 -8.15
CA ALA A 176 2.82 10.45 -8.11
C ALA A 176 1.72 11.50 -7.90
N LEU A 177 2.01 12.59 -7.19
CA LEU A 177 1.09 13.71 -6.96
C LEU A 177 0.92 14.67 -8.16
N LEU A 178 1.74 14.54 -9.19
CA LEU A 178 1.62 15.38 -10.38
C LEU A 178 0.26 15.16 -11.08
N GLY A 179 -0.42 16.26 -11.41
CA GLY A 179 -1.67 16.24 -12.16
C GLY A 179 -2.93 16.03 -11.29
N ASP A 180 -2.84 16.23 -9.98
CA ASP A 180 -3.96 16.13 -9.03
C ASP A 180 -4.66 14.76 -9.09
N PRO A 181 -3.95 13.66 -8.75
CA PRO A 181 -4.48 12.33 -8.88
C PRO A 181 -5.66 12.08 -7.94
N GLN A 182 -6.59 11.22 -8.37
CA GLN A 182 -7.72 10.73 -7.57
C GLN A 182 -7.48 9.31 -7.03
N LEU A 183 -6.56 8.59 -7.66
CA LEU A 183 -6.07 7.28 -7.23
C LEU A 183 -4.55 7.30 -7.20
N ILE A 184 -3.96 6.86 -6.08
CA ILE A 184 -2.51 6.71 -5.94
C ILE A 184 -2.21 5.26 -5.59
N ILE A 185 -1.23 4.68 -6.26
CA ILE A 185 -0.70 3.35 -5.98
C ILE A 185 0.74 3.50 -5.53
N VAL A 186 1.06 2.92 -4.38
CA VAL A 186 2.39 2.95 -3.78
C VAL A 186 2.82 1.52 -3.48
N ASP A 187 3.84 1.04 -4.19
CA ASP A 187 4.30 -0.35 -4.12
C ASP A 187 5.60 -0.45 -3.30
N GLU A 188 5.52 -1.04 -2.11
CA GLU A 188 6.61 -1.27 -1.14
C GLU A 188 7.51 -0.04 -0.83
N PRO A 189 6.93 1.11 -0.46
CA PRO A 189 7.68 2.36 -0.41
C PRO A 189 8.63 2.49 0.79
N THR A 190 8.39 1.75 1.86
CA THR A 190 9.11 1.87 3.14
C THR A 190 10.27 0.89 3.28
N ALA A 191 10.41 -0.02 2.32
CA ALA A 191 11.48 -1.01 2.32
C ALA A 191 12.86 -0.34 2.31
N GLY A 192 13.67 -0.61 3.34
CA GLY A 192 15.03 -0.07 3.46
C GLY A 192 15.14 1.38 3.93
N LEU A 193 14.04 2.00 4.39
CA LEU A 193 14.08 3.28 5.06
C LEU A 193 14.47 3.12 6.53
N ASP A 194 15.21 4.10 7.05
CA ASP A 194 15.40 4.20 8.49
C ASP A 194 14.11 4.64 9.21
N PRO A 195 14.00 4.45 10.54
CA PRO A 195 12.76 4.75 11.28
C PRO A 195 12.30 6.20 11.15
N GLU A 196 13.21 7.16 11.10
CA GLU A 196 12.86 8.58 10.98
C GLU A 196 12.29 8.92 9.61
N GLU A 197 12.92 8.42 8.54
CA GLU A 197 12.43 8.59 7.18
C GLU A 197 11.11 7.86 6.95
N ARG A 198 10.92 6.66 7.56
CA ARG A 198 9.66 5.92 7.52
C ARG A 198 8.53 6.73 8.16
N ASN A 199 8.74 7.30 9.35
CA ASN A 199 7.74 8.14 10.02
C ASN A 199 7.40 9.39 9.20
N ARG A 200 8.39 10.05 8.61
CA ARG A 200 8.15 11.19 7.71
C ARG A 200 7.33 10.81 6.49
N PHE A 201 7.61 9.64 5.94
CA PHE A 201 6.89 9.12 4.80
C PHE A 201 5.44 8.74 5.16
N HIS A 202 5.21 8.13 6.32
CA HIS A 202 3.89 7.82 6.87
C HIS A 202 3.03 9.08 7.04
N ASN A 203 3.58 10.13 7.64
CA ASN A 203 2.88 11.41 7.82
C ASN A 203 2.45 12.00 6.47
N LEU A 204 3.35 11.99 5.48
CA LEU A 204 3.06 12.48 4.14
C LEU A 204 1.93 11.68 3.46
N LEU A 205 1.95 10.34 3.57
CA LEU A 205 0.90 9.49 3.00
C LEU A 205 -0.45 9.70 3.70
N SER A 206 -0.45 9.87 5.03
CA SER A 206 -1.67 10.14 5.81
C SER A 206 -2.35 11.42 5.35
N GLU A 207 -1.59 12.53 5.20
CA GLU A 207 -2.12 13.80 4.68
C GLU A 207 -2.73 13.66 3.28
N ILE A 208 -2.07 12.91 2.39
CA ILE A 208 -2.57 12.65 1.03
C ILE A 208 -3.85 11.82 1.06
N GLY A 209 -3.87 10.78 1.93
CA GLY A 209 -4.97 9.83 2.05
C GLY A 209 -6.29 10.42 2.53
N GLU A 210 -6.32 11.63 3.08
CA GLU A 210 -7.57 12.27 3.52
C GLU A 210 -8.57 12.49 2.36
N ASN A 211 -8.07 12.74 1.15
CA ASN A 211 -8.90 13.17 0.01
C ASN A 211 -8.74 12.30 -1.25
N VAL A 212 -7.80 11.38 -1.26
CA VAL A 212 -7.43 10.56 -2.41
C VAL A 212 -7.49 9.09 -2.04
N ALA A 213 -7.92 8.22 -2.97
CA ALA A 213 -7.79 6.79 -2.78
C ALA A 213 -6.32 6.38 -2.91
N VAL A 214 -5.71 5.89 -1.82
CA VAL A 214 -4.30 5.49 -1.81
C VAL A 214 -4.18 4.00 -1.51
N ILE A 215 -3.60 3.24 -2.42
CA ILE A 215 -3.33 1.81 -2.23
C ILE A 215 -1.86 1.65 -1.83
N LEU A 216 -1.64 1.23 -0.59
CA LEU A 216 -0.33 0.90 -0.06
C LEU A 216 -0.11 -0.62 -0.18
N SER A 217 0.75 -1.05 -1.09
CA SER A 217 1.17 -2.44 -1.21
C SER A 217 2.42 -2.66 -0.37
N THR A 218 2.36 -3.58 0.58
CA THR A 218 3.50 -3.85 1.48
C THR A 218 3.48 -5.29 1.99
N HIS A 219 4.61 -5.75 2.50
CA HIS A 219 4.73 -6.97 3.30
C HIS A 219 5.00 -6.67 4.78
N ILE A 220 5.03 -5.40 5.15
CA ILE A 220 5.29 -4.91 6.51
C ILE A 220 3.96 -4.63 7.20
N VAL A 221 3.66 -5.40 8.24
CA VAL A 221 2.37 -5.33 8.95
C VAL A 221 2.16 -3.99 9.63
N GLU A 222 3.22 -3.43 10.22
CA GLU A 222 3.17 -2.15 10.92
C GLU A 222 2.76 -1.00 10.00
N ASP A 223 3.22 -0.96 8.74
CA ASP A 223 2.80 0.09 7.80
C ASP A 223 1.29 0.12 7.60
N VAL A 224 0.66 -1.07 7.55
CA VAL A 224 -0.79 -1.19 7.37
C VAL A 224 -1.53 -0.84 8.65
N SER A 225 -1.03 -1.32 9.80
CA SER A 225 -1.61 -1.03 11.11
C SER A 225 -1.66 0.47 11.40
N ASP A 226 -0.59 1.18 11.06
CA ASP A 226 -0.42 2.60 11.37
C ASP A 226 -1.18 3.53 10.41
N LEU A 227 -1.30 3.14 9.13
CA LEU A 227 -1.76 4.05 8.07
C LEU A 227 -3.15 3.71 7.51
N CYS A 228 -3.57 2.45 7.57
CA CYS A 228 -4.68 2.00 6.74
C CYS A 228 -5.92 1.68 7.57
N PRO A 229 -7.01 2.49 7.46
CA PRO A 229 -8.28 2.18 8.10
C PRO A 229 -8.95 0.92 7.51
N ASN A 230 -8.61 0.57 6.27
CA ASN A 230 -9.09 -0.63 5.59
C ASN A 230 -7.94 -1.35 4.92
N MET A 231 -8.01 -2.68 4.89
CA MET A 231 -6.97 -3.51 4.31
C MET A 231 -7.50 -4.81 3.70
N ALA A 232 -6.64 -5.44 2.92
CA ALA A 232 -6.81 -6.81 2.48
C ALA A 232 -5.49 -7.59 2.60
N ILE A 233 -5.59 -8.88 2.93
CA ILE A 233 -4.46 -9.81 2.90
C ILE A 233 -4.56 -10.62 1.62
N MET A 234 -3.46 -10.63 0.86
CA MET A 234 -3.33 -11.37 -0.39
C MET A 234 -2.36 -12.52 -0.25
N ASN A 235 -2.77 -13.72 -0.67
CA ASN A 235 -1.92 -14.91 -0.70
C ASN A 235 -2.25 -15.79 -1.91
N GLY A 236 -1.23 -16.29 -2.62
CA GLY A 236 -1.41 -17.18 -3.77
C GLY A 236 -2.35 -16.65 -4.85
N GLY A 237 -2.33 -15.35 -5.12
CA GLY A 237 -3.17 -14.69 -6.12
C GLY A 237 -4.60 -14.41 -5.68
N LYS A 238 -4.98 -14.67 -4.44
CA LYS A 238 -6.34 -14.48 -3.89
C LYS A 238 -6.35 -13.49 -2.74
N ILE A 239 -7.48 -12.81 -2.55
CA ILE A 239 -7.77 -12.10 -1.31
C ILE A 239 -8.26 -13.12 -0.29
N VAL A 240 -7.54 -13.29 0.81
CA VAL A 240 -7.81 -14.30 1.85
C VAL A 240 -8.43 -13.69 3.11
N ALA A 241 -8.24 -12.40 3.34
CA ALA A 241 -8.93 -11.63 4.37
C ALA A 241 -9.09 -10.18 3.93
N LYS A 242 -10.12 -9.48 4.39
CA LYS A 242 -10.35 -8.05 4.17
C LYS A 242 -11.21 -7.46 5.27
N GLY A 243 -10.99 -6.19 5.60
CA GLY A 243 -11.71 -5.45 6.65
C GLY A 243 -10.84 -4.34 7.22
N SER A 244 -11.26 -3.74 8.32
CA SER A 244 -10.36 -2.89 9.11
C SER A 244 -9.38 -3.74 9.92
N PRO A 245 -8.18 -3.24 10.26
CA PRO A 245 -7.26 -3.95 11.15
C PRO A 245 -7.93 -4.38 12.46
N GLY A 246 -8.72 -3.48 13.07
CA GLY A 246 -9.43 -3.78 14.32
C GLY A 246 -10.45 -4.91 14.21
N GLU A 247 -11.25 -4.94 13.11
CA GLU A 247 -12.21 -6.04 12.88
C GLU A 247 -11.49 -7.39 12.69
N LEU A 248 -10.37 -7.40 11.99
CA LEU A 248 -9.59 -8.61 11.75
C LEU A 248 -8.95 -9.12 13.05
N ILE A 249 -8.43 -8.22 13.88
CA ILE A 249 -7.87 -8.55 15.20
C ILE A 249 -8.97 -9.10 16.12
N ALA A 250 -10.15 -8.47 16.16
CA ALA A 250 -11.27 -8.91 17.01
C ALA A 250 -11.74 -10.33 16.67
N GLN A 251 -11.59 -10.82 15.44
CA GLN A 251 -11.89 -12.21 15.07
C GLN A 251 -10.96 -13.23 15.74
N MET A 252 -9.81 -12.78 16.23
CA MET A 252 -8.81 -13.60 16.91
C MET A 252 -8.88 -13.48 18.44
N ASP A 253 -9.79 -12.66 18.99
CA ASP A 253 -9.91 -12.45 20.43
C ASP A 253 -10.17 -13.78 21.16
N GLY A 254 -9.38 -14.01 22.22
CA GLY A 254 -9.44 -15.22 23.05
C GLY A 254 -8.92 -16.49 22.37
N LYS A 255 -8.36 -16.40 21.14
CA LYS A 255 -7.86 -17.56 20.39
C LYS A 255 -6.34 -17.61 20.29
N VAL A 256 -5.62 -16.55 20.69
CA VAL A 256 -4.16 -16.51 20.61
C VAL A 256 -3.55 -16.77 21.97
N TRP A 257 -2.64 -17.73 22.00
CA TRP A 257 -1.96 -18.18 23.19
C TRP A 257 -0.45 -18.11 22.98
N ALA A 258 0.29 -17.66 23.98
CA ALA A 258 1.74 -17.60 23.94
C ALA A 258 2.38 -18.56 24.94
N ARG A 259 3.53 -19.11 24.56
CA ARG A 259 4.39 -19.90 25.44
C ARG A 259 5.86 -19.64 25.12
N THR A 260 6.66 -19.54 26.18
CA THR A 260 8.12 -19.47 26.02
C THR A 260 8.71 -20.85 26.30
N ILE A 261 9.53 -21.35 25.37
CA ILE A 261 10.04 -22.71 25.36
C ILE A 261 11.55 -22.73 25.11
N ALA A 262 12.22 -23.81 25.48
CA ALA A 262 13.59 -24.05 25.04
C ALA A 262 13.61 -24.39 23.53
N LYS A 263 14.64 -23.93 22.81
CA LYS A 263 14.75 -24.17 21.36
C LYS A 263 14.65 -25.65 20.95
N ALA A 264 15.14 -26.55 21.80
CA ALA A 264 15.08 -28.00 21.56
C ALA A 264 13.63 -28.56 21.52
N GLN A 265 12.67 -27.91 22.19
CA GLN A 265 11.27 -28.35 22.26
C GLN A 265 10.47 -27.95 21.04
N LEU A 266 10.94 -27.00 20.24
CA LEU A 266 10.19 -26.41 19.13
C LEU A 266 9.77 -27.42 18.06
N ALA A 267 10.65 -28.35 17.70
CA ALA A 267 10.36 -29.36 16.70
C ALA A 267 9.17 -30.26 17.05
N GLY A 268 9.10 -30.70 18.33
CA GLY A 268 7.99 -31.49 18.85
C GLY A 268 6.68 -30.72 18.91
N LEU A 269 6.73 -29.43 19.27
CA LEU A 269 5.53 -28.59 19.40
C LEU A 269 4.94 -28.19 18.03
N ARG A 270 5.75 -28.07 16.99
CA ARG A 270 5.26 -27.80 15.61
C ARG A 270 4.33 -28.88 15.07
N SER A 271 4.47 -30.12 15.51
CA SER A 271 3.59 -31.22 15.12
C SER A 271 2.29 -31.30 15.95
N GLN A 272 2.27 -30.65 17.11
CA GLN A 272 1.15 -30.72 18.04
C GLN A 272 0.25 -29.50 17.98
N PHE A 273 0.81 -28.32 17.67
CA PHE A 273 0.10 -27.04 17.74
C PHE A 273 0.19 -26.26 16.43
N ASN A 274 -0.86 -25.48 16.18
CA ASN A 274 -0.87 -24.51 15.07
C ASN A 274 -0.07 -23.25 15.46
N ILE A 275 1.28 -23.35 15.40
CA ILE A 275 2.18 -22.24 15.73
C ILE A 275 2.16 -21.23 14.60
N ILE A 276 1.68 -20.02 14.84
CA ILE A 276 1.60 -18.93 13.85
C ILE A 276 2.83 -18.03 13.87
N SER A 277 3.46 -17.85 15.03
CA SER A 277 4.65 -16.98 15.18
C SER A 277 5.71 -17.64 16.07
N GLU A 278 6.98 -17.39 15.77
CA GLU A 278 8.13 -17.89 16.52
C GLU A 278 9.14 -16.76 16.66
N ARG A 279 9.40 -16.29 17.88
CA ARG A 279 10.39 -15.24 18.16
C ARG A 279 11.49 -15.78 19.06
N LEU A 280 12.72 -15.82 18.54
CA LEU A 280 13.90 -16.23 19.32
C LEU A 280 14.36 -15.06 20.22
N THR A 281 14.47 -15.31 21.54
CA THR A 281 14.95 -14.34 22.51
C THR A 281 15.92 -15.02 23.47
N VAL A 282 17.20 -14.66 23.42
CA VAL A 282 18.26 -15.12 24.36
C VAL A 282 18.17 -16.63 24.64
N GLY A 283 18.21 -17.47 23.58
CA GLY A 283 18.23 -18.95 23.71
C GLY A 283 16.87 -19.61 23.96
N GLN A 284 15.83 -18.84 24.17
CA GLN A 284 14.43 -19.30 24.28
C GLN A 284 13.65 -18.88 23.04
N VAL A 285 12.55 -19.59 22.77
CA VAL A 285 11.63 -19.28 21.68
C VAL A 285 10.26 -18.95 22.28
N ARG A 286 9.77 -17.75 22.05
CA ARG A 286 8.37 -17.41 22.29
C ARG A 286 7.55 -17.81 21.08
N ILE A 287 6.60 -18.71 21.28
CA ILE A 287 5.68 -19.16 20.23
C ILE A 287 4.29 -18.58 20.48
N HIS A 288 3.60 -18.22 19.38
CA HIS A 288 2.17 -17.93 19.41
C HIS A 288 1.42 -19.07 18.69
N VAL A 289 0.34 -19.54 19.28
CA VAL A 289 -0.52 -20.58 18.70
C VAL A 289 -1.96 -20.10 18.62
N VAL A 290 -2.70 -20.59 17.65
CA VAL A 290 -4.15 -20.36 17.54
C VAL A 290 -4.88 -21.59 18.04
N SER A 291 -5.75 -21.39 19.05
CA SER A 291 -6.61 -22.43 19.62
C SER A 291 -7.88 -21.79 20.21
N ASP A 292 -9.03 -22.42 19.99
CA ASP A 292 -10.31 -21.95 20.57
C ASP A 292 -10.41 -22.21 22.09
N SER A 293 -9.49 -22.98 22.67
CA SER A 293 -9.40 -23.27 24.11
C SER A 293 -7.94 -23.30 24.55
N ASN A 294 -7.69 -23.29 25.86
CA ASN A 294 -6.34 -23.38 26.41
C ASN A 294 -5.60 -24.60 25.83
N PRO A 295 -4.48 -24.41 25.11
CA PRO A 295 -3.75 -25.52 24.48
C PRO A 295 -3.03 -26.44 25.47
N GLY A 296 -2.96 -26.07 26.77
CA GLY A 296 -2.32 -26.86 27.80
C GLY A 296 -1.41 -26.06 28.73
N GLU A 297 -0.71 -26.78 29.58
CA GLU A 297 0.16 -26.17 30.61
C GLU A 297 1.26 -25.28 30.01
N GLY A 298 1.46 -24.12 30.63
CA GLY A 298 2.46 -23.13 30.25
C GLY A 298 2.06 -22.22 29.09
N PHE A 299 0.84 -22.33 28.55
CA PHE A 299 0.29 -21.36 27.63
C PHE A 299 -0.51 -20.29 28.38
N GLU A 300 -0.27 -19.04 28.00
CA GLU A 300 -0.95 -17.87 28.53
C GLU A 300 -1.78 -17.22 27.42
N PRO A 301 -3.03 -16.80 27.68
CA PRO A 301 -3.79 -16.04 26.69
C PRO A 301 -3.15 -14.69 26.48
N ILE A 302 -3.05 -14.26 25.23
CA ILE A 302 -2.55 -12.93 24.86
C ILE A 302 -3.57 -12.20 24.01
N GLN A 303 -3.50 -10.88 24.02
CA GLN A 303 -4.22 -10.07 23.05
C GLN A 303 -3.59 -10.26 21.68
N ALA A 304 -4.39 -10.61 20.68
CA ALA A 304 -3.94 -10.72 19.31
C ALA A 304 -3.52 -9.36 18.75
N ASP A 305 -2.55 -9.36 17.86
CA ASP A 305 -2.18 -8.21 17.04
C ASP A 305 -2.39 -8.51 15.54
N LEU A 306 -2.16 -7.52 14.69
CA LEU A 306 -2.32 -7.69 13.24
C LEU A 306 -1.28 -8.66 12.65
N GLU A 307 -0.13 -8.82 13.29
CA GLU A 307 0.90 -9.78 12.89
C GLU A 307 0.41 -11.22 13.12
N ASP A 308 -0.28 -11.47 14.23
CA ASP A 308 -0.91 -12.78 14.52
C ASP A 308 -2.00 -13.12 13.49
N VAL A 309 -2.85 -12.14 13.14
CA VAL A 309 -3.86 -12.30 12.07
C VAL A 309 -3.19 -12.63 10.73
N TYR A 310 -2.16 -11.89 10.39
CA TYR A 310 -1.43 -12.08 9.13
C TYR A 310 -0.84 -13.49 9.04
N PHE A 311 -0.09 -13.92 10.03
CA PHE A 311 0.55 -15.24 10.02
C PHE A 311 -0.47 -16.38 10.07
N ALA A 312 -1.53 -16.26 10.87
CA ALA A 312 -2.61 -17.24 10.89
C ALA A 312 -3.25 -17.41 9.50
N THR A 313 -3.57 -16.29 8.85
CA THR A 313 -4.20 -16.27 7.52
C THR A 313 -3.30 -16.85 6.43
N ILE A 314 -2.00 -16.50 6.43
CA ILE A 314 -1.05 -17.02 5.45
C ILE A 314 -0.83 -18.52 5.62
N ARG A 315 -0.78 -19.02 6.87
CA ARG A 315 -0.57 -20.44 7.15
C ARG A 315 -1.78 -21.27 6.73
N GLN A 316 -2.99 -20.87 7.08
CA GLN A 316 -4.21 -21.55 6.62
C GLN A 316 -4.27 -21.69 5.09
N GLY A 317 -3.83 -20.66 4.36
CA GLY A 317 -3.75 -20.69 2.90
C GLY A 317 -2.74 -21.72 2.38
N ARG A 318 -1.63 -21.96 3.08
CA ARG A 318 -0.62 -22.98 2.71
C ARG A 318 -1.15 -24.39 2.96
N ASP A 319 -1.79 -24.62 4.11
CA ASP A 319 -2.33 -25.91 4.47
C ASP A 319 -3.46 -26.35 3.52
N ALA A 320 -4.33 -25.41 3.12
CA ALA A 320 -5.35 -25.64 2.11
C ALA A 320 -4.79 -25.99 0.72
N GLN A 321 -3.66 -25.39 0.33
CA GLN A 321 -2.99 -25.70 -0.92
C GLN A 321 -2.27 -27.06 -0.89
N ALA A 322 -1.68 -27.43 0.25
CA ALA A 322 -1.02 -28.72 0.44
C ALA A 322 -2.00 -29.90 0.42
N THR A 323 -3.25 -29.68 0.87
CA THR A 323 -4.32 -30.69 0.86
C THR A 323 -4.98 -30.85 -0.52
N ALA A 324 -4.84 -29.85 -1.41
CA ALA A 324 -5.43 -29.85 -2.76
C ALA A 324 -4.47 -30.31 -3.87
N ALA A 325 -3.20 -30.57 -3.56
CA ALA A 325 -2.14 -31.07 -4.46
C ALA A 325 -1.87 -32.56 -4.29
#